data_2e8729cad931671cee726b2219664136
#
_entry.id   2e8729cad931671cee726b2219664136
#
_cell.length_a   1.000
_cell.length_b   1.000
_cell.length_c   1.000
_cell.angle_alpha   90.00
_cell.angle_beta   90.00
_cell.angle_gamma   90.00
#
_symmetry.space_group_name_H-M   'P 1'
#
loop_
_entity.id
_entity.type
_entity.pdbx_description
1 polymer ?
#
loop_
_entity_poly.entity_id
_entity_poly.type
_entity_poly.pdbx_seq_one_letter_code
_entity_poly.pdbx_strand_id
1 'polypeptide(L)' 'MSLLEYKILSSEGNKALPELEALVNHAISEGWEPQGGVMASEANISDTSFTTYLQAIIRRLP' A
#
# COMPACT_ATOMS: atom_id res chain seq x y z
N MET A 1 21.20 -16.24 -7.34
CA MET A 1 19.81 -15.86 -7.68
C MET A 1 19.28 -14.90 -6.62
N SER A 2 18.84 -13.72 -7.03
CA SER A 2 18.27 -12.79 -6.07
C SER A 2 16.79 -13.11 -5.87
N LEU A 3 16.35 -13.05 -4.62
CA LEU A 3 14.95 -13.23 -4.27
C LEU A 3 14.27 -11.88 -4.20
N LEU A 4 13.04 -11.85 -4.66
CA LEU A 4 12.18 -10.67 -4.52
C LEU A 4 11.09 -10.97 -3.50
N GLU A 5 10.88 -10.03 -2.61
CA GLU A 5 9.71 -10.03 -1.75
C GLU A 5 8.68 -9.05 -2.33
N TYR A 6 7.42 -9.41 -2.25
CA TYR A 6 6.31 -8.59 -2.69
C TYR A 6 5.31 -8.44 -1.56
N LYS A 7 4.83 -7.23 -1.37
CA LYS A 7 3.88 -6.95 -0.29
C LYS A 7 2.92 -5.87 -0.75
N ILE A 8 1.69 -5.92 -0.27
CA ILE A 8 0.71 -4.89 -0.53
C ILE A 8 0.37 -4.20 0.78
N LEU A 9 0.57 -2.89 0.81
CA LEU A 9 0.14 -2.05 1.92
C LEU A 9 -1.22 -1.47 1.59
N SER A 10 -2.08 -1.36 2.58
CA SER A 10 -3.41 -0.81 2.38
C SER A 10 -3.83 0.05 3.56
N SER A 11 -4.72 0.99 3.29
CA SER A 11 -5.30 1.83 4.33
C SER A 11 -6.69 2.27 3.88
N GLU A 12 -7.59 2.45 4.85
CA GLU A 12 -8.95 2.89 4.59
C GLU A 12 -9.39 3.91 5.63
N GLY A 13 -10.48 4.62 5.36
CA GLY A 13 -11.04 5.60 6.28
C GLY A 13 -10.67 7.03 5.92
N ASN A 14 -11.01 7.97 6.80
CA ASN A 14 -10.87 9.40 6.53
C ASN A 14 -9.43 9.86 6.36
N LYS A 15 -8.48 9.15 6.91
CA LYS A 15 -7.05 9.49 6.83
C LYS A 15 -6.27 8.45 6.06
N ALA A 16 -6.94 7.76 5.12
CA ALA A 16 -6.32 6.65 4.40
C ALA A 16 -5.06 7.05 3.64
N LEU A 17 -5.10 8.17 2.91
CA LEU A 17 -3.94 8.59 2.12
C LEU A 17 -2.75 8.98 2.99
N PRO A 18 -2.89 9.84 4.01
CA PRO A 18 -1.77 10.12 4.91
C PRO A 18 -1.25 8.88 5.63
N GLU A 19 -2.13 7.97 6.02
CA GLU A 19 -1.71 6.73 6.67
C GLU A 19 -0.95 5.81 5.72
N LEU A 20 -1.42 5.67 4.48
CA LEU A 20 -0.72 4.88 3.48
C LEU A 20 0.65 5.48 3.18
N GLU A 21 0.71 6.81 3.04
CA GLU A 21 1.96 7.52 2.83
C GLU A 21 2.97 7.21 3.93
N ALA A 22 2.52 7.24 5.18
CA ALA A 22 3.38 6.92 6.32
C ALA A 22 3.86 5.46 6.28
N LEU A 23 2.97 4.53 5.92
CA LEU A 23 3.32 3.12 5.80
C LEU A 23 4.37 2.90 4.71
N VAL A 24 4.19 3.56 3.55
CA VAL A 24 5.13 3.43 2.43
C VAL A 24 6.48 4.04 2.81
N ASN A 25 6.49 5.21 3.43
CA ASN A 25 7.74 5.85 3.86
C ASN A 25 8.49 4.99 4.86
N HIS A 26 7.77 4.37 5.79
CA HIS A 26 8.38 3.45 6.74
C HIS A 26 9.00 2.24 6.02
N ALA A 27 8.26 1.68 5.07
CA ALA A 27 8.75 0.54 4.28
C ALA A 27 10.02 0.92 3.49
N ILE A 28 10.03 2.11 2.89
CA ILE A 28 11.20 2.59 2.15
C ILE A 28 12.42 2.65 3.08
N SER A 29 12.23 3.09 4.32
CA SER A 29 13.32 3.14 5.30
C SER A 29 13.87 1.76 5.63
N GLU A 30 13.10 0.71 5.36
CA GLU A 30 13.50 -0.68 5.59
C GLU A 30 13.98 -1.39 4.32
N GLY A 31 14.19 -0.64 3.24
CA GLY A 31 14.72 -1.18 1.99
C GLY A 31 13.67 -1.61 0.97
N TRP A 32 12.40 -1.31 1.22
CA TRP A 32 11.34 -1.59 0.25
C TRP A 32 11.26 -0.47 -0.78
N GLU A 33 10.77 -0.81 -1.98
CA GLU A 33 10.55 0.14 -3.07
C GLU A 33 9.10 0.07 -3.51
N PRO A 34 8.44 1.23 -3.74
CA PRO A 34 7.11 1.22 -4.33
C PRO A 34 7.13 0.65 -5.74
N GLN A 35 6.12 -0.15 -6.07
CA GLN A 35 5.98 -0.76 -7.38
C GLN A 35 4.68 -0.25 -8.01
N GLY A 36 4.80 0.62 -9.01
CA GLY A 36 3.65 1.24 -9.63
C GLY A 36 3.02 2.34 -8.78
N GLY A 37 1.87 2.82 -9.18
CA GLY A 37 1.16 3.87 -8.48
C GLY A 37 0.20 3.34 -7.43
N VAL A 38 -0.37 4.26 -6.67
CA VAL A 38 -1.40 3.93 -5.68
C VAL A 38 -2.68 3.54 -6.40
N MET A 39 -3.31 2.47 -5.93
CA MET A 39 -4.60 2.01 -6.43
C MET A 39 -5.69 2.28 -5.40
N ALA A 40 -6.90 2.46 -5.88
CA ALA A 40 -8.06 2.64 -5.03
C ALA A 40 -9.11 1.57 -5.37
N SER A 41 -9.71 1.02 -4.33
CA SER A 41 -10.79 0.04 -4.48
C SER A 41 -11.99 0.52 -3.67
N GLU A 42 -13.17 0.55 -4.30
CA GLU A 42 -14.39 0.94 -3.64
C GLU A 42 -15.31 -0.25 -3.44
N ALA A 43 -15.94 -0.29 -2.28
CA ALA A 43 -16.99 -1.25 -1.99
C ALA A 43 -18.19 -0.50 -1.42
N ASN A 44 -19.41 -0.88 -1.87
CA ASN A 44 -20.66 -0.31 -1.38
C ASN A 44 -21.41 -1.38 -0.60
N ILE A 45 -21.66 -1.10 0.67
CA ILE A 45 -22.41 -2.01 1.53
C ILE A 45 -23.50 -1.20 2.22
N SER A 46 -24.77 -1.56 1.97
CA SER A 46 -25.94 -0.93 2.63
C SER A 46 -25.87 0.61 2.58
N ASP A 47 -25.76 1.17 1.38
CA ASP A 47 -25.70 2.62 1.13
C ASP A 47 -24.44 3.32 1.69
N THR A 48 -23.50 2.55 2.18
CA THR A 48 -22.24 3.08 2.66
C THR A 48 -21.13 2.71 1.69
N SER A 49 -20.33 3.71 1.30
CA SER A 49 -19.16 3.52 0.42
C SER A 49 -17.90 3.46 1.24
N PHE A 50 -17.07 2.48 0.94
CA PHE A 50 -15.74 2.35 1.55
C PHE A 50 -14.69 2.40 0.45
N THR A 51 -13.68 3.22 0.64
CA THR A 51 -12.55 3.29 -0.29
C THR A 51 -11.30 2.80 0.43
N THR A 52 -10.64 1.82 -0.17
CA THR A 52 -9.36 1.32 0.31
C THR A 52 -8.28 1.72 -0.68
N TYR A 53 -7.22 2.29 -0.18
CA TYR A 53 -6.05 2.66 -1.01
C TYR A 53 -4.95 1.63 -0.79
N LEU A 54 -4.30 1.24 -1.88
CA LEU A 54 -3.32 0.16 -1.87
C LEU A 54 -2.06 0.61 -2.59
N GLN A 55 -0.93 0.13 -2.11
CA GLN A 55 0.35 0.34 -2.75
C GLN A 55 1.17 -0.95 -2.66
N ALA A 56 1.55 -1.47 -3.82
CA ALA A 56 2.44 -2.61 -3.88
C ALA A 56 3.88 -2.14 -3.64
N ILE A 57 4.62 -2.95 -2.91
CA ILE A 57 6.04 -2.69 -2.64
C ILE A 57 6.84 -3.95 -2.90
N ILE A 58 8.08 -3.79 -3.29
CA ILE A 58 9.01 -4.89 -3.51
C ILE A 58 10.30 -4.63 -2.76
N ARG A 59 10.98 -5.71 -2.42
CA ARG A 59 12.31 -5.63 -1.84
C ARG A 59 13.17 -6.76 -2.38
N ARG A 60 14.39 -6.43 -2.76
CA ARG A 60 15.36 -7.43 -3.22
C ARG A 60 16.17 -7.91 -2.02
N LEU A 61 16.21 -9.22 -1.87
CA LEU A 61 17.01 -9.84 -0.84
C LEU A 61 18.38 -10.20 -1.41
N PRO A 62 19.44 -10.06 -0.61
CA PRO A 62 20.79 -10.42 -1.04
C PRO A 62 20.95 -11.92 -1.29
#